data_9d684b35dc64c7f94d530f82d92786b4
#
_entry.id   9d684b35dc64c7f94d530f82d92786b4
#
_cell.length_a   1.000
_cell.length_b   1.000
_cell.length_c   1.000
_cell.angle_alpha   90.00
_cell.angle_beta   90.00
_cell.angle_gamma   90.00
#
_symmetry.space_group_name_H-M   'P 1'
#
loop_
_entity.id
_entity.type
_entity.pdbx_description
1 polymer ?
#
loop_
_entity_poly.entity_id
_entity_poly.type
_entity_poly.pdbx_seq_one_letter_code
_entity_poly.pdbx_strand_id
1 'polypeptide(L)'
;MELYELVLDGEDEKVVAADEPLSVGDAVALDNEIWLVLRESEQAALRGRVRFECRRALVLRLRAQELIDHANEMQLKIAKARDEREE
;
A
#
# COMPACT_ATOMS: atom_id res chain seq x y z
N MET A 1 3.93 -12.75 -4.62
CA MET A 1 3.06 -11.70 -4.07
C MET A 1 3.12 -11.76 -2.56
N GLU A 2 3.43 -10.64 -1.94
CA GLU A 2 3.55 -10.58 -0.49
C GLU A 2 2.43 -9.77 0.13
N LEU A 3 2.07 -10.15 1.36
CA LEU A 3 1.04 -9.45 2.11
C LEU A 3 1.68 -8.54 3.14
N TYR A 4 1.15 -7.32 3.23
CA TYR A 4 1.59 -6.33 4.20
C TYR A 4 0.39 -5.73 4.90
N GLU A 5 0.62 -5.19 6.09
CA GLU A 5 -0.37 -4.37 6.77
C GLU A 5 0.04 -2.93 6.63
N LEU A 6 -0.86 -2.10 6.15
CA LEU A 6 -0.61 -0.67 6.01
C LEU A 6 -1.52 0.10 6.96
N VAL A 7 -0.93 0.99 7.73
CA VAL A 7 -1.66 1.94 8.57
C VAL A 7 -1.73 3.24 7.79
N LEU A 8 -2.91 3.60 7.33
CA LEU A 8 -3.12 4.73 6.43
C LEU A 8 -3.52 5.97 7.23
N ASP A 9 -2.69 6.99 7.19
CA ASP A 9 -2.88 8.25 7.91
C ASP A 9 -3.10 8.05 9.42
N GLY A 10 -2.58 6.96 9.96
CA GLY A 10 -2.70 6.66 11.38
C GLY A 10 -4.07 6.18 11.84
N GLU A 11 -5.01 6.02 10.92
CA GLU A 11 -6.40 5.67 11.27
C GLU A 11 -6.85 4.33 10.70
N ASP A 12 -6.63 4.11 9.42
CA ASP A 12 -7.11 2.92 8.75
C ASP A 12 -6.02 1.87 8.64
N GLU A 13 -6.36 0.65 8.98
CA GLU A 13 -5.47 -0.48 8.80
C GLU A 13 -6.01 -1.33 7.67
N LYS A 14 -5.14 -1.65 6.71
CA LYS A 14 -5.51 -2.50 5.59
C LYS A 14 -4.45 -3.55 5.35
N VAL A 15 -4.90 -4.75 5.03
CA VAL A 15 -4.02 -5.80 4.52
C VAL A 15 -4.01 -5.67 3.02
N VAL A 16 -2.82 -5.60 2.45
CA VAL A 16 -2.65 -5.42 1.01
C VAL A 16 -1.74 -6.50 0.45
N ALA A 17 -1.96 -6.84 -0.81
CA ALA A 17 -1.06 -7.69 -1.59
C ALA A 17 -0.30 -6.80 -2.55
N ALA A 18 1.02 -6.82 -2.47
CA ALA A 18 1.87 -6.00 -3.32
C ALA A 18 2.61 -6.88 -4.34
N ASP A 19 2.74 -6.37 -5.56
CA ASP A 19 3.45 -7.08 -6.62
C ASP A 19 4.95 -7.16 -6.36
N GLU A 20 5.49 -6.15 -5.67
CA GLU A 20 6.90 -6.10 -5.33
C GLU A 20 7.05 -5.85 -3.84
N PRO A 21 8.17 -6.25 -3.25
CA PRO A 21 8.42 -5.98 -1.83
C PRO A 21 8.37 -4.48 -1.54
N LEU A 22 7.73 -4.11 -0.44
CA LEU A 22 7.62 -2.72 -0.02
C LEU A 22 8.74 -2.37 0.96
N SER A 23 9.21 -1.13 0.88
CA SER A 23 10.26 -0.61 1.76
C SER A 23 9.94 0.82 2.15
N VAL A 24 10.55 1.28 3.24
CA VAL A 24 10.42 2.67 3.68
C VAL A 24 10.89 3.61 2.56
N GLY A 25 10.09 4.63 2.29
CA GLY A 25 10.35 5.59 1.23
C GLY A 25 9.65 5.27 -0.08
N ASP A 26 9.04 4.09 -0.19
CA ASP A 26 8.32 3.71 -1.41
C ASP A 26 7.03 4.50 -1.56
N ALA A 27 6.65 4.72 -2.81
CA ALA A 27 5.32 5.22 -3.15
C ALA A 27 4.48 4.04 -3.63
N VAL A 28 3.29 3.91 -3.08
CA VAL A 28 2.41 2.77 -3.34
C VAL A 28 1.07 3.27 -3.86
N ALA A 29 0.64 2.73 -4.99
CA ALA A 29 -0.68 3.01 -5.54
C ALA A 29 -1.69 2.01 -4.96
N LEU A 30 -2.70 2.51 -4.26
CA LEU A 30 -3.73 1.70 -3.63
C LEU A 30 -5.06 2.44 -3.73
N ASP A 31 -6.08 1.80 -4.30
CA ASP A 31 -7.42 2.35 -4.40
C ASP A 31 -7.46 3.77 -5.00
N ASN A 32 -6.73 3.98 -6.10
CA ASN A 32 -6.65 5.27 -6.80
C ASN A 32 -6.02 6.38 -5.96
N GLU A 33 -5.24 6.02 -4.97
CA GLU A 33 -4.49 6.97 -4.16
C GLU A 33 -3.03 6.55 -4.13
N ILE A 34 -2.15 7.52 -3.96
CA ILE A 34 -0.73 7.23 -3.77
C ILE A 34 -0.41 7.45 -2.30
N TRP A 35 0.20 6.43 -1.70
CA TRP A 35 0.60 6.42 -0.30
C TRP A 35 2.12 6.34 -0.21
N LEU A 36 2.70 7.14 0.69
CA LEU A 36 4.12 7.07 0.98
C LEU A 36 4.34 6.21 2.21
N VAL A 37 5.25 5.26 2.10
CA VAL A 37 5.64 4.42 3.23
C VAL A 37 6.63 5.20 4.07
N LEU A 38 6.20 5.61 5.26
CA LEU A 38 7.00 6.46 6.13
C LEU A 38 7.98 5.68 6.99
N ARG A 39 7.51 4.59 7.58
CA ARG A 39 8.31 3.78 8.48
C ARG A 39 7.65 2.45 8.75
N GLU A 40 8.44 1.51 9.23
CA GLU A 40 7.91 0.24 9.71
C GLU A 40 7.32 0.48 11.09
N SER A 41 6.11 -0.04 11.32
CA SER A 41 5.44 0.12 12.60
C SER A 41 6.12 -0.69 13.68
N GLU A 42 6.22 -0.13 14.87
CA GLU A 42 6.75 -0.84 16.02
C GLU A 42 5.77 -1.87 16.58
N GLN A 43 4.49 -1.72 16.27
CA GLN A 43 3.50 -2.68 16.72
C GLN A 43 3.64 -3.98 15.95
N ALA A 44 3.54 -5.09 16.66
CA ALA A 44 3.62 -6.39 16.02
C ALA A 44 2.46 -6.57 15.06
N ALA A 45 2.77 -6.95 13.84
CA ALA A 45 1.76 -7.26 12.85
C ALA A 45 1.14 -8.63 13.16
N LEU A 46 -0.13 -8.77 12.82
CA LEU A 46 -0.80 -10.05 12.93
C LEU A 46 -0.22 -11.02 11.91
N ARG A 47 -0.12 -12.28 12.30
CA ARG A 47 0.34 -13.37 11.42
C ARG A 47 1.74 -13.15 10.83
N GLY A 48 2.59 -12.40 11.53
CA GLY A 48 3.98 -12.22 11.12
C GLY A 48 4.21 -11.32 9.91
N ARG A 49 3.20 -10.59 9.49
CA ARG A 49 3.34 -9.65 8.37
C ARG A 49 4.10 -8.42 8.78
N VAL A 50 4.78 -7.82 7.82
CA VAL A 50 5.41 -6.52 8.03
C VAL A 50 4.31 -5.45 8.02
N ARG A 51 4.39 -4.52 8.95
CA ARG A 51 3.41 -3.45 9.11
C ARG A 51 4.11 -2.12 8.89
N PHE A 52 3.58 -1.32 7.95
CA PHE A 52 4.12 -0.02 7.62
C PHE A 52 3.12 1.09 7.94
N GLU A 53 3.65 2.22 8.39
CA GLU A 53 2.87 3.43 8.54
C GLU A 53 3.00 4.25 7.27
N CYS A 54 1.87 4.64 6.70
CA CYS A 54 1.81 5.32 5.42
C CYS A 54 1.02 6.61 5.54
N ARG A 55 1.35 7.55 4.64
CA ARG A 55 0.65 8.82 4.55
C ARG A 55 0.16 9.03 3.13
N ARG A 56 -1.05 9.54 2.98
CA ARG A 56 -1.60 9.85 1.66
C ARG A 56 -0.79 10.97 1.01
N ALA A 57 -0.31 10.71 -0.19
CA ALA A 57 0.46 11.69 -0.96
C ALA A 57 -0.38 12.30 -2.07
N LEU A 58 -1.22 11.48 -2.73
CA LEU A 58 -1.98 11.94 -3.88
C LEU A 58 -3.19 11.06 -4.10
N VAL A 59 -4.33 11.68 -4.40
CA VAL A 59 -5.53 10.97 -4.84
C VAL A 59 -5.55 10.99 -6.37
N LEU A 60 -5.56 9.81 -6.97
CA LEU A 60 -5.61 9.66 -8.42
C LEU A 60 -7.02 9.28 -8.85
N ARG A 61 -7.53 9.96 -9.86
CA ARG A 61 -8.84 9.65 -10.42
C ARG A 61 -8.68 9.16 -11.85
N LEU A 62 -7.92 8.09 -11.97
CA LEU A 62 -7.57 7.52 -13.26
C LEU A 62 -8.28 6.18 -13.45
N ARG A 63 -8.48 5.82 -14.71
CA ARG A 63 -8.92 4.46 -15.05
C ARG A 63 -7.80 3.50 -14.71
N ALA A 64 -8.16 2.21 -14.53
CA ALA A 64 -7.19 1.20 -14.15
C ALA A 64 -5.96 1.18 -15.07
N GLN A 65 -6.17 1.27 -16.40
CA GLN A 65 -5.05 1.26 -17.34
C GLN A 65 -4.18 2.51 -17.21
N GLU A 66 -4.82 3.66 -17.02
CA GLU A 66 -4.09 4.92 -16.82
C GLU A 66 -3.28 4.89 -15.53
N LEU A 67 -3.84 4.26 -14.49
CA LEU A 67 -3.11 4.13 -13.23
C LEU A 67 -1.87 3.25 -13.40
N ILE A 68 -1.98 2.15 -14.14
CA ILE A 68 -0.84 1.28 -14.41
C ILE A 68 0.24 2.02 -15.19
N ASP A 69 -0.15 2.76 -16.23
CA ASP A 69 0.79 3.53 -17.03
C ASP A 69 1.48 4.60 -16.19
N HIS A 70 0.70 5.29 -15.37
CA HIS A 70 1.21 6.32 -14.47
C HIS A 70 2.18 5.73 -13.44
N ALA A 71 1.83 4.58 -12.90
CA ALA A 71 2.68 3.88 -11.94
C ALA A 71 4.03 3.49 -12.57
N ASN A 72 4.01 3.03 -13.81
CA ASN A 72 5.23 2.67 -14.52
C ASN A 72 6.12 3.88 -14.75
N GLU A 73 5.55 5.03 -15.10
CA GLU A 73 6.30 6.27 -15.29
C GLU A 73 6.92 6.79 -13.99
N MET A 74 6.19 6.68 -12.89
CA MET A 74 6.63 7.20 -11.60
C MET A 74 7.31 6.16 -10.72
N GLN A 75 7.50 4.94 -11.23
CA GLN A 75 8.09 3.84 -10.48
C GLN A 75 7.32 3.54 -9.20
N LEU A 76 6.01 3.66 -9.25
CA LEU A 76 5.15 3.32 -8.13
C LEU A 76 5.01 1.82 -7.99
N LYS A 77 4.91 1.36 -6.78
CA LYS A 77 4.53 -0.01 -6.50
C LYS A 77 3.02 -0.09 -6.41
N ILE A 78 2.45 -1.17 -6.88
CA ILE A 78 1.01 -1.35 -6.91
C ILE A 78 0.61 -2.36 -5.85
N ALA A 79 -0.40 -2.02 -5.06
CA ALA A 79 -0.93 -2.88 -4.04
C ALA A 79 -2.46 -2.94 -4.17
N LYS A 80 -3.02 -4.06 -3.74
CA LYS A 80 -4.48 -4.25 -3.73
C LYS A 80 -4.91 -4.64 -2.33
N ALA A 81 -5.97 -4.01 -1.85
CA ALA A 81 -6.52 -4.33 -0.55
C ALA A 81 -7.08 -5.75 -0.55
N ARG A 82 -6.88 -6.45 0.54
CA ARG A 82 -7.39 -7.81 0.74
C ARG A 82 -8.40 -7.79 1.87
N ASP A 83 -9.51 -8.48 1.67
CA ASP A 83 -10.50 -8.64 2.72
C ASP A 83 -10.24 -9.96 3.44
N GLU A 84 -9.89 -9.87 4.71
CA GLU A 84 -9.60 -11.03 5.52
C GLU A 84 -10.79 -11.54 6.30
N ARG A 85 -11.94 -10.90 6.17
CA ARG A 85 -13.11 -11.30 6.92
C ARG A 85 -13.85 -12.48 6.31
N GLU A 86 -13.46 -12.89 5.14
CA GLU A 86 -14.12 -13.96 4.41
C GLU A 86 -13.50 -15.33 4.60
N GLU A 87 -12.80 -15.52 5.62
CA GLU A 87 -12.18 -16.82 5.88
C GLU A 87 -13.14 -17.85 6.43
#